data_cf65db80158eea118d28cf1411a7ad07
#
_entry.id   cf65db80158eea118d28cf1411a7ad07
#
_cell.length_a   1.000
_cell.length_b   1.000
_cell.length_c   1.000
_cell.angle_alpha   90.00
_cell.angle_beta   90.00
_cell.angle_gamma   90.00
#
_symmetry.space_group_name_H-M   'P 1'
#
loop_
_entity.id
_entity.type
_entity.pdbx_description
1 polymer ?
#
loop_
_entity_poly.entity_id
_entity_poly.type
_entity_poly.pdbx_seq_one_letter_code
_entity_poly.pdbx_strand_id
1 'polypeptide(L)'
;MQSSVLKIGGSFLILVFLLGLAFSIQPFNSKIDAETTLVDEVGAYKPENRRLTDATYLVAVRTQMPNVSADMVRGWLSDFLQTSEHYKWWHPTDHVWMDWENKKPSEIYGASHLVHEYIGGEMGKLRIQFVAPEEFFGRDPNDEKTFVLCARVGLLDAPINIARMCHIVRNIEGGAEMRSRFWLGHVAARKGNEEIASPVDLIGNSWLNRRF
;
A
#
# COMPACT_ATOMS: atom_id res chain seq x y z
N MET A 1 -15.53 -17.96 -49.12
CA MET A 1 -16.24 -17.93 -47.82
C MET A 1 -15.27 -18.24 -46.68
N GLN A 2 -14.29 -17.37 -46.38
CA GLN A 2 -13.27 -17.66 -45.34
C GLN A 2 -12.73 -16.41 -44.63
N SER A 3 -13.53 -15.38 -44.40
CA SER A 3 -13.02 -14.19 -43.68
C SER A 3 -13.87 -13.70 -42.49
N SER A 4 -15.00 -14.36 -42.17
CA SER A 4 -15.91 -13.88 -41.13
C SER A 4 -15.69 -14.52 -39.74
N VAL A 5 -15.05 -15.68 -39.66
CA VAL A 5 -14.87 -16.41 -38.37
C VAL A 5 -13.75 -15.83 -37.52
N LEU A 6 -12.72 -15.23 -38.14
CA LEU A 6 -11.56 -14.72 -37.39
C LEU A 6 -11.83 -13.39 -36.65
N LYS A 7 -12.80 -12.60 -37.13
CA LYS A 7 -13.15 -11.30 -36.52
C LYS A 7 -14.01 -11.43 -35.25
N ILE A 8 -14.79 -12.50 -35.14
CA ILE A 8 -15.66 -12.72 -33.96
C ILE A 8 -14.85 -13.19 -32.76
N GLY A 9 -13.83 -14.03 -32.97
CA GLY A 9 -12.96 -14.52 -31.90
C GLY A 9 -12.13 -13.42 -31.21
N GLY A 10 -11.60 -12.48 -32.00
CA GLY A 10 -10.78 -11.37 -31.45
C GLY A 10 -11.61 -10.41 -30.60
N SER A 11 -12.80 -10.05 -31.04
CA SER A 11 -13.70 -9.16 -30.30
C SER A 11 -14.22 -9.79 -28.99
N PHE A 12 -14.49 -11.10 -29.01
CA PHE A 12 -14.92 -11.82 -27.80
C PHE A 12 -13.79 -11.92 -26.77
N LEU A 13 -12.56 -12.20 -27.21
CA LEU A 13 -11.38 -12.24 -26.31
C LEU A 13 -11.08 -10.87 -25.70
N ILE A 14 -11.17 -9.80 -26.46
CA ILE A 14 -10.99 -8.43 -25.95
C ILE A 14 -12.10 -8.10 -24.94
N LEU A 15 -13.34 -8.47 -25.21
CA LEU A 15 -14.46 -8.21 -24.29
C LEU A 15 -14.31 -9.00 -22.97
N VAL A 16 -13.88 -10.26 -23.02
CA VAL A 16 -13.62 -11.09 -21.83
C VAL A 16 -12.43 -10.53 -21.05
N PHE A 17 -11.37 -10.05 -21.72
CA PHE A 17 -10.24 -9.42 -21.06
C PHE A 17 -10.61 -8.08 -20.39
N LEU A 18 -11.42 -7.24 -21.07
CA LEU A 18 -11.92 -5.98 -20.52
C LEU A 18 -12.90 -6.22 -19.36
N LEU A 19 -13.76 -7.23 -19.44
CA LEU A 19 -14.65 -7.63 -18.34
C LEU A 19 -13.83 -8.19 -17.17
N GLY A 20 -12.81 -9.00 -17.42
CA GLY A 20 -11.89 -9.50 -16.38
C GLY A 20 -11.16 -8.36 -15.65
N LEU A 21 -10.68 -7.35 -16.39
CA LEU A 21 -10.11 -6.13 -15.82
C LEU A 21 -11.14 -5.33 -15.01
N ALA A 22 -12.36 -5.17 -15.51
CA ALA A 22 -13.42 -4.44 -14.82
C ALA A 22 -13.82 -5.12 -13.48
N PHE A 23 -13.78 -6.44 -13.42
CA PHE A 23 -14.04 -7.20 -12.18
C PHE A 23 -12.84 -7.20 -11.21
N SER A 24 -11.64 -6.86 -11.70
CA SER A 24 -10.41 -6.84 -10.89
C SER A 24 -10.13 -5.49 -10.24
N ILE A 25 -10.78 -4.41 -10.72
CA ILE A 25 -10.55 -3.05 -10.25
C ILE A 25 -11.73 -2.64 -9.36
N GLN A 26 -11.58 -2.84 -8.06
CA GLN A 26 -12.54 -2.38 -7.07
C GLN A 26 -12.05 -1.07 -6.43
N PRO A 27 -12.94 -0.11 -6.16
CA PRO A 27 -12.53 1.10 -5.42
C PRO A 27 -12.04 0.71 -4.03
N PHE A 28 -10.91 1.28 -3.64
CA PHE A 28 -10.35 1.05 -2.31
C PHE A 28 -11.17 1.78 -1.25
N ASN A 29 -11.85 1.03 -0.39
CA ASN A 29 -12.57 1.58 0.75
C ASN A 29 -11.71 1.48 2.01
N SER A 30 -10.69 2.34 2.12
CA SER A 30 -9.72 2.35 3.21
C SER A 30 -10.30 2.66 4.58
N LYS A 31 -11.39 3.42 4.65
CA LYS A 31 -11.90 3.96 5.92
C LYS A 31 -12.36 2.89 6.90
N ILE A 32 -13.04 1.86 6.44
CA ILE A 32 -13.62 0.83 7.33
C ILE A 32 -12.53 -0.03 7.95
N ASP A 33 -11.52 -0.45 7.17
CA ASP A 33 -10.47 -1.33 7.69
C ASP A 33 -9.34 -0.55 8.38
N ALA A 34 -9.11 0.70 8.01
CA ALA A 34 -8.13 1.55 8.66
C ALA A 34 -8.50 1.84 10.12
N GLU A 35 -9.77 2.18 10.38
CA GLU A 35 -10.24 2.47 11.76
C GLU A 35 -10.00 1.31 12.73
N THR A 36 -10.16 0.05 12.30
CA THR A 36 -9.88 -1.10 13.16
C THR A 36 -8.40 -1.23 13.55
N THR A 37 -7.50 -0.59 12.81
CA THR A 37 -6.06 -0.57 13.13
C THR A 37 -5.75 0.43 14.25
N LEU A 38 -6.59 1.46 14.42
CA LEU A 38 -6.45 2.50 15.44
C LEU A 38 -7.08 2.13 16.79
N VAL A 39 -7.59 0.91 16.97
CA VAL A 39 -8.21 0.49 18.23
C VAL A 39 -7.23 0.64 19.39
N ASP A 40 -7.67 1.32 20.45
CA ASP A 40 -6.81 1.66 21.59
C ASP A 40 -6.51 0.48 22.51
N GLU A 41 -7.39 -0.52 22.57
CA GLU A 41 -7.22 -1.66 23.45
C GLU A 41 -6.05 -2.56 23.03
N VAL A 42 -5.11 -2.73 23.96
CA VAL A 42 -4.02 -3.69 23.80
C VAL A 42 -4.63 -5.09 23.69
N GLY A 43 -4.39 -5.77 22.56
CA GLY A 43 -4.93 -7.10 22.29
C GLY A 43 -6.25 -7.15 21.51
N ALA A 44 -6.95 -6.03 21.32
CA ALA A 44 -8.12 -5.97 20.44
C ALA A 44 -7.75 -6.12 18.96
N TYR A 45 -6.54 -5.68 18.56
CA TYR A 45 -6.01 -5.89 17.24
C TYR A 45 -5.60 -7.35 17.04
N LYS A 46 -6.25 -8.03 16.10
CA LYS A 46 -5.97 -9.43 15.78
C LYS A 46 -5.19 -9.53 14.45
N PRO A 47 -4.05 -10.25 14.46
CA PRO A 47 -3.43 -10.67 13.20
C PRO A 47 -4.40 -11.53 12.40
N GLU A 48 -4.53 -11.23 11.12
CA GLU A 48 -5.41 -11.97 10.22
C GLU A 48 -4.93 -11.89 8.76
N ASN A 49 -5.39 -12.81 7.96
CA ASN A 49 -5.31 -12.69 6.51
C ASN A 49 -6.65 -13.15 5.92
N ARG A 50 -7.23 -12.36 5.05
CA ARG A 50 -8.51 -12.68 4.42
C ARG A 50 -8.79 -11.83 3.19
N ARG A 51 -9.65 -12.33 2.32
CA ARG A 51 -10.21 -11.53 1.24
C ARG A 51 -11.32 -10.63 1.79
N LEU A 52 -11.27 -9.36 1.41
CA LEU A 52 -12.29 -8.38 1.72
C LEU A 52 -13.43 -8.39 0.70
N THR A 53 -14.52 -7.70 1.01
CA THR A 53 -15.71 -7.59 0.14
C THR A 53 -15.44 -6.82 -1.16
N ASP A 54 -14.44 -5.93 -1.15
CA ASP A 54 -13.96 -5.20 -2.32
C ASP A 54 -12.97 -6.00 -3.19
N ALA A 55 -12.82 -7.30 -2.90
CA ALA A 55 -11.92 -8.24 -3.54
C ALA A 55 -10.42 -8.03 -3.27
N THR A 56 -10.01 -7.02 -2.49
CA THR A 56 -8.64 -6.91 -2.00
C THR A 56 -8.35 -8.02 -0.98
N TYR A 57 -7.06 -8.32 -0.77
CA TYR A 57 -6.61 -9.27 0.22
C TYR A 57 -5.93 -8.53 1.37
N LEU A 58 -6.53 -8.63 2.56
CA LEU A 58 -5.99 -8.03 3.77
C LEU A 58 -4.97 -8.96 4.42
N VAL A 59 -3.81 -8.39 4.77
CA VAL A 59 -2.85 -8.99 5.69
C VAL A 59 -2.66 -8.05 6.87
N ALA A 60 -2.92 -8.51 8.07
CA ALA A 60 -2.78 -7.77 9.31
C ALA A 60 -1.78 -8.48 10.23
N VAL A 61 -0.74 -7.76 10.63
CA VAL A 61 0.35 -8.29 11.47
C VAL A 61 0.51 -7.43 12.71
N ARG A 62 0.83 -8.08 13.83
CA ARG A 62 1.19 -7.42 15.09
C ARG A 62 2.60 -7.83 15.49
N THR A 63 3.47 -6.85 15.67
CA THR A 63 4.86 -7.05 16.09
C THR A 63 5.10 -6.34 17.42
N GLN A 64 5.58 -7.06 18.42
CA GLN A 64 6.06 -6.47 19.67
C GLN A 64 7.55 -6.16 19.55
N MET A 65 7.93 -4.98 19.97
CA MET A 65 9.30 -4.48 19.91
C MET A 65 9.78 -4.07 21.32
N PRO A 66 10.32 -5.01 22.10
CA PRO A 66 10.82 -4.72 23.44
C PRO A 66 11.93 -3.66 23.40
N ASN A 67 11.91 -2.72 24.35
CA ASN A 67 12.89 -1.64 24.48
C ASN A 67 12.98 -0.68 23.29
N VAL A 68 11.97 -0.65 22.40
CA VAL A 68 11.85 0.28 21.26
C VAL A 68 10.71 1.24 21.54
N SER A 69 10.86 2.51 21.17
CA SER A 69 9.76 3.48 21.19
C SER A 69 9.25 3.81 19.79
N ALA A 70 8.05 4.38 19.70
CA ALA A 70 7.50 4.89 18.44
C ALA A 70 8.42 5.94 17.80
N ASP A 71 9.05 6.80 18.60
CA ASP A 71 10.02 7.80 18.11
C ASP A 71 11.31 7.17 17.58
N MET A 72 11.77 6.07 18.17
CA MET A 72 12.92 5.33 17.61
C MET A 72 12.60 4.77 16.23
N VAL A 73 11.39 4.22 16.03
CA VAL A 73 10.95 3.73 14.70
C VAL A 73 10.77 4.88 13.72
N ARG A 74 10.21 6.01 14.18
CA ARG A 74 10.10 7.24 13.38
C ARG A 74 11.48 7.69 12.90
N GLY A 75 12.43 7.88 13.82
CA GLY A 75 13.81 8.29 13.50
C GLY A 75 14.54 7.30 12.60
N TRP A 76 14.31 5.99 12.79
CA TRP A 76 14.86 4.97 11.91
C TRP A 76 14.40 5.18 10.46
N LEU A 77 13.09 5.30 10.23
CA LEU A 77 12.52 5.40 8.89
C LEU A 77 12.74 6.78 8.26
N SER A 78 12.66 7.86 9.07
CA SER A 78 12.76 9.22 8.54
C SER A 78 14.20 9.66 8.28
N ASP A 79 15.16 9.23 9.10
CA ASP A 79 16.50 9.81 9.09
C ASP A 79 17.61 8.78 8.93
N PHE A 80 17.49 7.61 9.56
CA PHE A 80 18.59 6.65 9.61
C PHE A 80 18.62 5.72 8.39
N LEU A 81 17.47 5.28 7.89
CA LEU A 81 17.38 4.34 6.78
C LEU A 81 17.74 5.04 5.45
N GLN A 82 19.03 5.03 5.09
CA GLN A 82 19.55 5.74 3.91
C GLN A 82 20.23 4.84 2.88
N THR A 83 20.54 3.59 3.24
CA THR A 83 21.33 2.70 2.40
C THR A 83 20.74 1.29 2.36
N SER A 84 21.09 0.51 1.34
CA SER A 84 20.72 -0.90 1.27
C SER A 84 21.25 -1.71 2.46
N GLU A 85 22.37 -1.32 3.05
CA GLU A 85 22.87 -1.99 4.25
C GLU A 85 21.96 -1.72 5.46
N HIS A 86 21.51 -0.47 5.66
CA HIS A 86 20.53 -0.16 6.71
C HIS A 86 19.22 -0.89 6.46
N TYR A 87 18.79 -1.03 5.20
CA TYR A 87 17.58 -1.75 4.84
C TYR A 87 17.65 -3.24 5.22
N LYS A 88 18.79 -3.89 4.99
CA LYS A 88 19.03 -5.28 5.39
C LYS A 88 19.04 -5.46 6.92
N TRP A 89 19.44 -4.45 7.69
CA TRP A 89 19.37 -4.53 9.15
C TRP A 89 17.94 -4.65 9.68
N TRP A 90 16.96 -4.08 8.95
CA TRP A 90 15.55 -4.24 9.28
C TRP A 90 15.06 -5.67 9.05
N HIS A 91 15.41 -6.29 7.90
CA HIS A 91 15.06 -7.68 7.58
C HIS A 91 16.15 -8.33 6.71
N PRO A 92 17.14 -9.01 7.32
CA PRO A 92 18.36 -9.45 6.62
C PRO A 92 18.15 -10.45 5.48
N THR A 93 17.06 -11.24 5.54
CA THR A 93 16.78 -12.29 4.55
C THR A 93 16.01 -11.78 3.34
N ASP A 94 15.08 -10.87 3.55
CA ASP A 94 14.15 -10.49 2.50
C ASP A 94 14.48 -9.12 1.89
N HIS A 95 15.10 -8.21 2.65
CA HIS A 95 15.51 -6.92 2.14
C HIS A 95 16.84 -6.99 1.39
N VAL A 96 16.85 -6.57 0.12
CA VAL A 96 18.02 -6.74 -0.76
C VAL A 96 18.64 -5.41 -1.15
N TRP A 97 17.84 -4.47 -1.60
CA TRP A 97 18.30 -3.18 -2.10
C TRP A 97 17.26 -2.10 -1.85
N MET A 98 17.74 -0.88 -1.63
CA MET A 98 16.89 0.29 -1.52
C MET A 98 17.55 1.54 -2.08
N ASP A 99 16.72 2.49 -2.49
CA ASP A 99 17.06 3.87 -2.79
C ASP A 99 15.87 4.77 -2.44
N TRP A 100 16.09 6.08 -2.41
CA TRP A 100 15.07 7.06 -2.15
C TRP A 100 14.75 7.92 -3.37
N GLU A 101 13.46 8.21 -3.56
CA GLU A 101 12.97 9.21 -4.49
C GLU A 101 12.24 10.31 -3.72
N ASN A 102 12.54 11.57 -4.02
CA ASN A 102 11.95 12.77 -3.39
C ASN A 102 12.13 12.86 -1.86
N LYS A 103 13.12 12.18 -1.28
CA LYS A 103 13.39 12.22 0.16
C LYS A 103 14.00 13.57 0.56
N LYS A 104 13.45 14.18 1.59
CA LYS A 104 13.99 15.36 2.24
C LYS A 104 14.42 15.02 3.67
N PRO A 105 15.38 15.75 4.25
CA PRO A 105 15.80 15.53 5.63
C PRO A 105 14.60 15.61 6.58
N SER A 106 14.48 14.63 7.47
CA SER A 106 13.43 14.50 8.50
C SER A 106 11.97 14.51 7.99
N GLU A 107 11.76 14.53 6.67
CA GLU A 107 10.43 14.41 6.06
C GLU A 107 10.31 13.05 5.38
N ILE A 108 9.26 12.28 5.69
CA ILE A 108 9.01 11.00 5.06
C ILE A 108 7.81 11.04 4.11
N TYR A 109 6.78 11.82 4.43
CA TYR A 109 5.60 11.91 3.58
C TYR A 109 5.92 12.62 2.25
N GLY A 110 5.45 12.05 1.15
CA GLY A 110 5.78 12.47 -0.20
C GLY A 110 7.05 11.84 -0.79
N ALA A 111 7.92 11.24 0.06
CA ALA A 111 9.04 10.45 -0.41
C ALA A 111 8.59 9.08 -0.89
N SER A 112 9.39 8.45 -1.75
CA SER A 112 9.20 7.07 -2.14
C SER A 112 10.43 6.25 -1.84
N HIS A 113 10.22 5.11 -1.20
CA HIS A 113 11.21 4.09 -0.96
C HIS A 113 11.19 3.12 -2.15
N LEU A 114 12.27 3.08 -2.90
CA LEU A 114 12.46 2.17 -4.02
C LEU A 114 13.17 0.94 -3.50
N VAL A 115 12.56 -0.24 -3.63
CA VAL A 115 13.10 -1.43 -2.97
C VAL A 115 13.10 -2.66 -3.87
N HIS A 116 14.09 -3.53 -3.62
CA HIS A 116 14.05 -4.92 -4.02
C HIS A 116 13.96 -5.77 -2.76
N GLU A 117 12.92 -6.58 -2.67
CA GLU A 117 12.67 -7.44 -1.51
C GLU A 117 12.02 -8.76 -1.92
N TYR A 118 12.23 -9.80 -1.15
CA TYR A 118 11.53 -11.07 -1.35
C TYR A 118 10.16 -11.05 -0.68
N ILE A 119 9.13 -11.38 -1.46
CA ILE A 119 7.75 -11.53 -0.98
C ILE A 119 7.30 -12.95 -1.33
N GLY A 120 7.12 -13.80 -0.32
CA GLY A 120 6.74 -15.19 -0.54
C GLY A 120 7.76 -15.99 -1.37
N GLY A 121 9.03 -15.60 -1.34
CA GLY A 121 10.11 -16.25 -2.09
C GLY A 121 10.38 -15.67 -3.49
N GLU A 122 9.53 -14.77 -3.97
CA GLU A 122 9.71 -14.11 -5.26
C GLU A 122 10.28 -12.70 -5.07
N MET A 123 11.19 -12.28 -5.98
CA MET A 123 11.78 -10.94 -5.94
C MET A 123 10.77 -9.90 -6.39
N GLY A 124 10.31 -9.07 -5.46
CA GLY A 124 9.53 -7.87 -5.71
C GLY A 124 10.42 -6.66 -5.98
N LYS A 125 10.10 -5.87 -7.00
CA LYS A 125 10.68 -4.55 -7.25
C LYS A 125 9.58 -3.51 -7.05
N LEU A 126 9.62 -2.83 -5.92
CA LEU A 126 8.52 -1.99 -5.47
C LEU A 126 8.94 -0.52 -5.35
N ARG A 127 7.96 0.34 -5.54
CA ARG A 127 7.98 1.75 -5.19
C ARG A 127 6.95 1.99 -4.10
N ILE A 128 7.41 2.22 -2.89
CA ILE A 128 6.59 2.45 -1.69
C ILE A 128 6.53 3.95 -1.47
N GLN A 129 5.46 4.59 -1.89
CA GLN A 129 5.24 6.01 -1.74
C GLN A 129 4.57 6.30 -0.39
N PHE A 130 5.28 6.96 0.50
CA PHE A 130 4.72 7.38 1.79
C PHE A 130 3.78 8.56 1.62
N VAL A 131 2.59 8.43 2.17
CA VAL A 131 1.52 9.43 2.11
C VAL A 131 1.13 9.89 3.50
N ALA A 132 0.57 11.09 3.60
CA ALA A 132 0.06 11.58 4.87
C ALA A 132 -1.06 10.65 5.39
N PRO A 133 -1.08 10.34 6.70
CA PRO A 133 -2.07 9.42 7.27
C PRO A 133 -3.51 9.85 7.06
N GLU A 134 -3.77 11.15 6.89
CA GLU A 134 -5.09 11.72 6.60
C GLU A 134 -5.72 11.13 5.34
N GLU A 135 -4.91 10.67 4.37
CA GLU A 135 -5.42 10.00 3.16
C GLU A 135 -6.16 8.70 3.51
N PHE A 136 -5.73 8.00 4.56
CA PHE A 136 -6.29 6.72 5.00
C PHE A 136 -7.37 6.90 6.07
N PHE A 137 -7.15 7.82 7.01
CA PHE A 137 -7.98 7.96 8.21
C PHE A 137 -8.88 9.20 8.19
N GLY A 138 -8.70 10.10 7.23
CA GLY A 138 -9.41 11.40 7.18
C GLY A 138 -9.00 12.37 8.29
N ARG A 139 -8.01 12.01 9.08
CA ARG A 139 -7.39 12.80 10.16
C ARG A 139 -5.96 12.35 10.37
N ASP A 140 -5.12 13.14 11.02
CA ASP A 140 -3.80 12.69 11.47
C ASP A 140 -3.94 11.93 12.80
N PRO A 141 -3.62 10.64 12.85
CA PRO A 141 -3.61 9.84 14.06
C PRO A 141 -2.28 9.86 14.82
N ASN A 142 -1.26 10.59 14.33
CA ASN A 142 0.01 10.75 15.05
C ASN A 142 -0.19 11.53 16.35
N ASP A 143 0.50 11.12 17.39
CA ASP A 143 0.60 11.82 18.67
C ASP A 143 1.97 11.55 19.34
N GLU A 144 2.15 11.96 20.60
CA GLU A 144 3.40 11.76 21.34
C GLU A 144 3.74 10.28 21.61
N LYS A 145 2.78 9.38 21.50
CA LYS A 145 2.94 7.94 21.80
C LYS A 145 2.77 7.06 20.56
N THR A 146 2.31 7.65 19.45
CA THR A 146 1.92 6.91 18.25
C THR A 146 2.59 7.51 17.03
N PHE A 147 3.26 6.66 16.26
CA PHE A 147 3.77 6.99 14.92
C PHE A 147 3.01 6.18 13.88
N VAL A 148 2.48 6.85 12.87
CA VAL A 148 1.73 6.23 11.79
C VAL A 148 2.42 6.49 10.46
N LEU A 149 2.65 5.43 9.72
CA LEU A 149 3.26 5.47 8.39
C LEU A 149 2.37 4.72 7.41
N CYS A 150 1.76 5.44 6.48
CA CYS A 150 0.95 4.88 5.41
C CYS A 150 1.62 5.04 4.05
N ALA A 151 1.36 4.12 3.14
CA ALA A 151 1.95 4.17 1.80
C ALA A 151 1.06 3.53 0.73
N ARG A 152 1.22 4.02 -0.48
CA ARG A 152 0.81 3.35 -1.71
C ARG A 152 1.98 2.52 -2.20
N VAL A 153 1.72 1.25 -2.49
CA VAL A 153 2.74 0.32 -2.97
C VAL A 153 2.53 0.07 -4.45
N GLY A 154 3.52 0.38 -5.24
CA GLY A 154 3.48 0.24 -6.69
C GLY A 154 4.63 -0.60 -7.23
N LEU A 155 4.58 -0.91 -8.51
CA LEU A 155 5.69 -1.51 -9.24
C LEU A 155 6.76 -0.46 -9.52
N LEU A 156 8.03 -0.83 -9.36
CA LEU A 156 9.15 0.06 -9.66
C LEU A 156 9.27 0.32 -11.16
N ASP A 157 9.09 -0.73 -11.97
CA ASP A 157 9.30 -0.72 -13.42
C ASP A 157 8.02 -0.35 -14.21
N ALA A 158 6.90 -0.03 -13.53
CA ALA A 158 5.65 0.37 -14.18
C ALA A 158 4.89 1.42 -13.36
N PRO A 159 4.16 2.36 -14.00
CA PRO A 159 3.43 3.42 -13.31
C PRO A 159 2.09 2.90 -12.75
N ILE A 160 2.13 1.83 -11.96
CA ILE A 160 0.94 1.14 -11.42
C ILE A 160 1.16 0.91 -9.93
N ASN A 161 0.20 1.34 -9.11
CA ASN A 161 0.07 0.92 -7.72
C ASN A 161 -0.70 -0.40 -7.68
N ILE A 162 -0.32 -1.29 -6.75
CA ILE A 162 -0.87 -2.64 -6.63
C ILE A 162 -1.36 -2.97 -5.22
N ALA A 163 -1.02 -2.12 -4.26
CA ALA A 163 -1.41 -2.31 -2.86
C ALA A 163 -1.37 -0.99 -2.10
N ARG A 164 -1.91 -1.04 -0.89
CA ARG A 164 -1.75 -0.02 0.14
C ARG A 164 -1.24 -0.65 1.42
N MET A 165 -0.56 0.11 2.24
CA MET A 165 -0.06 -0.36 3.53
C MET A 165 -0.14 0.73 4.59
N CYS A 166 -0.22 0.32 5.86
CA CYS A 166 -0.11 1.20 7.01
C CYS A 166 0.61 0.49 8.15
N HIS A 167 1.58 1.16 8.75
CA HIS A 167 2.19 0.78 10.02
C HIS A 167 1.76 1.77 11.09
N ILE A 168 1.25 1.28 12.21
CA ILE A 168 0.94 2.06 13.40
C ILE A 168 1.82 1.54 14.51
N VAL A 169 2.72 2.37 15.00
CA VAL A 169 3.64 2.05 16.08
C VAL A 169 3.20 2.81 17.32
N ARG A 170 2.94 2.10 18.40
CA ARG A 170 2.48 2.68 19.67
C ARG A 170 3.41 2.31 20.80
N ASN A 171 3.68 3.27 21.68
CA ASN A 171 4.36 2.98 22.92
C ASN A 171 3.44 2.17 23.85
N ILE A 172 3.98 1.09 24.36
CA ILE A 172 3.36 0.23 25.38
C ILE A 172 4.33 0.06 26.56
N GLU A 173 3.90 -0.56 27.65
CA GLU A 173 4.78 -0.88 28.76
C GLU A 173 5.92 -1.80 28.29
N GLY A 174 7.15 -1.41 28.53
CA GLY A 174 8.36 -2.16 28.14
C GLY A 174 8.78 -2.06 26.69
N GLY A 175 8.14 -1.21 25.85
CA GLY A 175 8.55 -1.06 24.45
C GLY A 175 7.49 -0.43 23.56
N ALA A 176 7.36 -0.97 22.34
CA ALA A 176 6.33 -0.57 21.39
C ALA A 176 5.62 -1.78 20.76
N GLU A 177 4.42 -1.56 20.29
CA GLU A 177 3.66 -2.47 19.44
C GLU A 177 3.52 -1.85 18.05
N MET A 178 3.92 -2.57 17.00
CA MET A 178 3.65 -2.20 15.62
C MET A 178 2.50 -3.03 15.06
N ARG A 179 1.48 -2.35 14.56
CA ARG A 179 0.34 -2.92 13.85
C ARG A 179 0.49 -2.61 12.39
N SER A 180 0.68 -3.64 11.57
CA SER A 180 0.86 -3.50 10.14
C SER A 180 -0.37 -4.01 9.41
N ARG A 181 -0.84 -3.25 8.43
CA ARG A 181 -1.89 -3.66 7.51
C ARG A 181 -1.45 -3.48 6.08
N PHE A 182 -1.75 -4.47 5.27
CA PHE A 182 -1.51 -4.46 3.83
C PHE A 182 -2.81 -4.83 3.13
N TRP A 183 -3.24 -3.99 2.20
CA TRP A 183 -4.37 -4.23 1.31
C TRP A 183 -3.82 -4.53 -0.07
N LEU A 184 -3.74 -5.81 -0.41
CA LEU A 184 -3.17 -6.30 -1.66
C LEU A 184 -4.25 -6.39 -2.73
N GLY A 185 -3.91 -6.05 -3.99
CA GLY A 185 -4.81 -6.11 -5.12
C GLY A 185 -5.58 -4.81 -5.40
N HIS A 186 -5.25 -3.71 -4.70
CA HIS A 186 -5.68 -2.39 -5.12
C HIS A 186 -4.84 -1.92 -6.30
N VAL A 187 -5.42 -1.94 -7.50
CA VAL A 187 -4.71 -1.58 -8.74
C VAL A 187 -5.15 -0.20 -9.21
N ALA A 188 -4.19 0.73 -9.29
CA ALA A 188 -4.43 2.07 -9.79
C ALA A 188 -3.24 2.55 -10.63
N ALA A 189 -3.51 3.31 -11.69
CA ALA A 189 -2.46 4.00 -12.43
C ALA A 189 -1.91 5.18 -11.62
N ARG A 190 -0.65 5.54 -11.82
CA ARG A 190 -0.03 6.71 -11.21
C ARG A 190 0.71 7.57 -12.23
N LYS A 191 0.79 8.87 -11.95
CA LYS A 191 1.66 9.82 -12.66
C LYS A 191 2.51 10.55 -11.60
N GLY A 192 3.80 10.19 -11.55
CA GLY A 192 4.65 10.63 -10.44
C GLY A 192 4.09 10.13 -9.10
N ASN A 193 3.81 11.05 -8.19
CA ASN A 193 3.23 10.79 -6.88
C ASN A 193 1.69 10.78 -6.87
N GLU A 194 1.05 11.19 -7.94
CA GLU A 194 -0.42 11.23 -8.02
C GLU A 194 -0.97 9.89 -8.47
N GLU A 195 -1.94 9.37 -7.73
CA GLU A 195 -2.75 8.25 -8.15
C GLU A 195 -3.83 8.78 -9.09
N ILE A 196 -3.82 8.28 -10.32
CA ILE A 196 -4.84 8.64 -11.30
C ILE A 196 -6.06 7.76 -11.01
N ALA A 197 -7.24 8.37 -10.96
CA ALA A 197 -8.50 7.65 -10.88
C ALA A 197 -8.47 6.46 -11.85
N SER A 198 -8.91 5.30 -11.38
CA SER A 198 -8.81 4.09 -12.19
C SER A 198 -9.48 4.34 -13.55
N PRO A 199 -9.04 3.69 -14.63
CA PRO A 199 -9.71 3.79 -15.93
C PRO A 199 -11.21 3.50 -15.84
N VAL A 200 -11.64 2.72 -14.85
CA VAL A 200 -13.05 2.44 -14.56
C VAL A 200 -13.76 3.65 -13.95
N ASP A 201 -13.11 4.39 -13.05
CA ASP A 201 -13.67 5.63 -12.50
C ASP A 201 -13.75 6.73 -13.57
N LEU A 202 -12.79 6.78 -14.48
CA LEU A 202 -12.83 7.70 -15.63
C LEU A 202 -13.97 7.34 -16.59
N ILE A 203 -14.22 6.05 -16.84
CA ILE A 203 -15.33 5.59 -17.69
C ILE A 203 -16.66 5.80 -16.97
N GLY A 204 -16.76 5.40 -15.70
CA GLY A 204 -17.98 5.53 -14.89
C GLY A 204 -18.38 6.98 -14.69
N ASN A 205 -17.47 7.84 -14.28
CA ASN A 205 -17.73 9.27 -14.08
C ASN A 205 -18.03 10.02 -15.38
N SER A 206 -17.39 9.65 -16.49
CA SER A 206 -17.71 10.25 -17.80
C SER A 206 -19.10 9.86 -18.30
N TRP A 207 -19.62 8.72 -17.88
CA TRP A 207 -20.96 8.22 -18.25
C TRP A 207 -22.05 8.85 -17.38
N LEU A 208 -21.80 8.97 -16.07
CA LEU A 208 -22.73 9.60 -15.12
C LEU A 208 -22.83 11.11 -15.33
N ASN A 209 -21.73 11.81 -15.62
CA ASN A 209 -21.74 13.26 -15.87
C ASN A 209 -22.37 13.67 -17.21
N ARG A 210 -22.75 12.74 -18.10
CA ARG A 210 -23.49 13.06 -19.33
C ARG A 210 -25.00 12.91 -19.20
N ARG A 211 -25.54 12.61 -18.03
CA ARG A 211 -26.98 12.42 -17.80
C ARG A 211 -27.63 13.41 -16.85
N PHE A 212 -26.91 14.46 -16.46
CA PHE A 212 -27.49 15.58 -15.68
C PHE A 212 -27.10 16.91 -16.30
#